data_ef3bfa367c02d8bdbcaf9175799c1fc7
#
_entry.id   ef3bfa367c02d8bdbcaf9175799c1fc7
#
_cell.length_a   1.000
_cell.length_b   1.000
_cell.length_c   1.000
_cell.angle_alpha   90.00
_cell.angle_beta   90.00
_cell.angle_gamma   90.00
#
_symmetry.space_group_name_H-M   'P 1'
#
loop_
_entity.id
_entity.type
_entity.pdbx_description
1 polymer ?
#
loop_
_entity_poly.entity_id
_entity_poly.type
_entity_poly.pdbx_seq_one_letter_code
_entity_poly.pdbx_strand_id
1 'polypeptide(L)'
;FFQAEDGIRDLVRSRGRGDVYKRQTSNSPENIKIGTVGIPAHGVELKLADDGEILIRSGGVFKGYFKDDQATSETIDKDGWLHTGDVGIYEGDFVKIIDRKRDIIITSGGKNVSPSEIENKIKVSPFIKEAIVIGDRRKFLSVLIGIEFDTVSNWALRKNIPHTTYRDLSEKQEVKDLVWKEISRANELTSSLEVREFRMIPKELDHEEGELTATQKVKRNVLIDQFSDLIEEMYS
;
A
#
# COMPACT_ATOMS: atom_id res chain seq x y z
N PHE A 1 -3.63 25.90 -0.14
CA PHE A 1 -2.28 25.42 -0.47
C PHE A 1 -2.28 23.93 -0.30
N PHE A 2 -2.50 23.18 -1.37
CA PHE A 2 -2.41 21.73 -1.35
C PHE A 2 -0.97 21.33 -1.70
N GLN A 3 -0.32 20.58 -0.84
CA GLN A 3 0.93 19.91 -1.20
C GLN A 3 0.60 18.80 -2.20
N ALA A 4 1.39 18.67 -3.25
CA ALA A 4 1.15 17.79 -4.41
C ALA A 4 0.94 16.30 -4.05
N GLU A 5 1.37 15.86 -2.88
CA GLU A 5 1.23 14.47 -2.44
C GLU A 5 -0.15 14.09 -1.91
N ASP A 6 -0.92 15.04 -1.37
CA ASP A 6 -2.25 14.75 -0.79
C ASP A 6 -3.41 14.93 -1.78
N GLY A 7 -3.22 15.71 -2.85
CA GLY A 7 -4.28 16.06 -3.80
C GLY A 7 -4.76 14.90 -4.68
N ILE A 8 -3.92 13.90 -4.93
CA ILE A 8 -4.24 12.80 -5.87
C ILE A 8 -4.94 11.64 -5.15
N ARG A 9 -4.75 11.48 -3.84
CA ARG A 9 -5.37 10.39 -3.05
C ARG A 9 -6.88 10.46 -2.94
N ASP A 10 -7.46 11.66 -3.05
CA ASP A 10 -8.91 11.86 -2.93
C ASP A 10 -9.69 11.68 -4.23
N LEU A 11 -9.00 11.56 -5.37
CA LEU A 11 -9.66 11.45 -6.68
C LEU A 11 -10.42 10.14 -6.88
N VAL A 12 -10.09 9.10 -6.16
CA VAL A 12 -10.63 7.75 -6.38
C VAL A 12 -11.40 7.18 -5.16
N ARG A 13 -11.31 7.81 -3.98
CA ARG A 13 -12.01 7.39 -2.77
C ARG A 13 -13.01 8.43 -2.30
N SER A 14 -14.23 8.46 -2.81
CA SER A 14 -15.30 9.17 -2.12
C SER A 14 -16.42 8.21 -1.72
N ARG A 15 -16.49 7.87 -0.44
CA ARG A 15 -17.72 7.45 0.21
C ARG A 15 -18.42 8.73 0.71
N GLY A 16 -19.57 9.07 0.13
CA GLY A 16 -20.42 10.14 0.67
C GLY A 16 -20.82 11.22 -0.33
N ARG A 17 -21.92 11.89 -0.02
CA ARG A 17 -22.53 13.00 -0.77
C ARG A 17 -21.71 14.30 -0.62
N GLY A 18 -20.49 14.33 -1.06
CA GLY A 18 -19.70 15.54 -0.98
C GLY A 18 -18.73 15.62 -2.13
N ASP A 19 -18.70 16.73 -2.80
CA ASP A 19 -17.74 17.13 -3.81
C ASP A 19 -17.89 16.45 -5.19
N VAL A 20 -18.82 16.98 -5.97
CA VAL A 20 -19.12 16.57 -7.36
C VAL A 20 -17.90 16.71 -8.28
N TYR A 21 -16.95 17.56 -7.94
CA TYR A 21 -15.77 17.88 -8.76
C TYR A 21 -14.64 16.84 -8.69
N LYS A 22 -14.68 15.91 -7.70
CA LYS A 22 -13.64 14.92 -7.48
C LYS A 22 -14.06 13.48 -7.79
N ARG A 23 -15.30 13.25 -8.23
CA ARG A 23 -15.78 11.92 -8.59
C ARG A 23 -15.37 11.54 -9.99
N GLN A 24 -14.33 10.78 -10.13
CA GLN A 24 -13.88 10.24 -11.41
C GLN A 24 -14.53 8.88 -11.70
N THR A 25 -14.76 8.10 -10.64
CA THR A 25 -15.47 6.82 -10.69
C THR A 25 -16.45 6.73 -9.53
N SER A 26 -17.50 5.95 -9.68
CA SER A 26 -18.49 5.73 -8.60
C SER A 26 -19.11 4.35 -8.68
N ASN A 27 -19.41 3.78 -7.50
CA ASN A 27 -20.37 2.70 -7.35
C ASN A 27 -21.76 3.34 -7.12
N SER A 28 -22.76 3.00 -7.93
CA SER A 28 -24.15 3.40 -7.69
C SER A 28 -24.88 2.33 -6.88
N PRO A 29 -25.99 2.66 -6.18
CA PRO A 29 -26.77 1.64 -5.44
C PRO A 29 -27.24 0.48 -6.31
N GLU A 30 -27.42 0.71 -7.60
CA GLU A 30 -27.91 -0.29 -8.57
C GLU A 30 -26.78 -1.07 -9.23
N ASN A 31 -25.54 -0.59 -9.10
CA ASN A 31 -24.38 -1.16 -9.75
C ASN A 31 -23.13 -1.06 -8.85
N ILE A 32 -23.03 -1.97 -7.88
CA ILE A 32 -21.96 -2.01 -6.88
C ILE A 32 -21.13 -3.27 -7.09
N LYS A 33 -19.79 -3.11 -7.17
CA LYS A 33 -18.86 -4.22 -7.10
C LYS A 33 -17.85 -3.96 -5.99
N ILE A 34 -17.94 -4.79 -4.94
CA ILE A 34 -17.06 -4.69 -3.76
C ILE A 34 -15.61 -4.91 -4.20
N GLY A 35 -14.69 -4.08 -3.68
CA GLY A 35 -13.26 -4.14 -4.02
C GLY A 35 -12.87 -3.31 -5.23
N THR A 36 -13.85 -2.65 -5.89
CA THR A 36 -13.59 -1.73 -7.00
C THR A 36 -13.90 -0.27 -6.60
N VAL A 37 -13.40 0.66 -7.39
CA VAL A 37 -13.72 2.09 -7.24
C VAL A 37 -14.95 2.49 -8.07
N GLY A 38 -15.57 1.55 -8.74
CA GLY A 38 -16.76 1.75 -9.54
C GLY A 38 -16.48 1.89 -11.03
N ILE A 39 -17.45 2.43 -11.74
CA ILE A 39 -17.38 2.75 -13.16
C ILE A 39 -17.05 4.23 -13.38
N PRO A 40 -16.47 4.62 -14.51
CA PRO A 40 -16.28 6.04 -14.85
C PRO A 40 -17.57 6.83 -14.71
N ALA A 41 -17.50 8.00 -14.07
CA ALA A 41 -18.64 8.88 -13.92
C ALA A 41 -19.03 9.51 -15.28
N HIS A 42 -20.25 10.02 -15.37
CA HIS A 42 -20.71 10.67 -16.60
C HIS A 42 -19.78 11.85 -16.99
N GLY A 43 -19.32 11.86 -18.22
CA GLY A 43 -18.39 12.90 -18.72
C GLY A 43 -16.93 12.69 -18.32
N VAL A 44 -16.60 11.53 -17.76
CA VAL A 44 -15.23 11.12 -17.46
C VAL A 44 -14.79 10.04 -18.45
N GLU A 45 -13.72 10.31 -19.15
CA GLU A 45 -13.01 9.31 -19.95
C GLU A 45 -11.91 8.69 -19.07
N LEU A 46 -11.84 7.37 -19.04
CA LEU A 46 -10.84 6.61 -18.31
C LEU A 46 -10.26 5.53 -19.22
N LYS A 47 -8.95 5.41 -19.21
CA LYS A 47 -8.24 4.32 -19.88
C LYS A 47 -7.06 3.84 -19.03
N LEU A 48 -6.57 2.65 -19.31
CA LEU A 48 -5.32 2.15 -18.78
C LEU A 48 -4.21 2.36 -19.82
N ALA A 49 -3.06 2.83 -19.38
CA ALA A 49 -1.84 2.86 -20.17
C ALA A 49 -1.25 1.43 -20.30
N ASP A 50 -0.24 1.25 -21.13
CA ASP A 50 0.40 -0.06 -21.38
C ASP A 50 1.00 -0.66 -20.10
N ASP A 51 1.42 0.18 -19.16
CA ASP A 51 1.94 -0.23 -17.83
C ASP A 51 0.84 -0.37 -16.77
N GLY A 52 -0.44 -0.24 -17.16
CA GLY A 52 -1.59 -0.36 -16.28
C GLY A 52 -1.92 0.92 -15.51
N GLU A 53 -1.22 2.04 -15.73
CA GLU A 53 -1.56 3.31 -15.10
C GLU A 53 -2.96 3.78 -15.51
N ILE A 54 -3.75 4.21 -14.53
CA ILE A 54 -5.07 4.79 -14.76
C ILE A 54 -4.90 6.23 -15.27
N LEU A 55 -5.36 6.48 -16.50
CA LEU A 55 -5.39 7.79 -17.12
C LEU A 55 -6.82 8.32 -17.15
N ILE A 56 -7.00 9.59 -16.80
CA ILE A 56 -8.32 10.22 -16.71
C ILE A 56 -8.35 11.51 -17.51
N ARG A 57 -9.45 11.71 -18.25
CA ARG A 57 -9.74 12.98 -18.93
C ARG A 57 -11.16 13.41 -18.66
N SER A 58 -11.35 14.61 -18.14
CA SER A 58 -12.67 15.20 -17.89
C SER A 58 -12.58 16.69 -17.66
N GLY A 59 -13.72 17.38 -17.71
CA GLY A 59 -13.80 18.79 -17.33
C GLY A 59 -13.51 19.08 -15.86
N GLY A 60 -13.44 18.04 -15.01
CA GLY A 60 -13.10 18.14 -13.58
C GLY A 60 -11.60 17.98 -13.30
N VAL A 61 -10.76 17.72 -14.31
CA VAL A 61 -9.31 17.72 -14.14
C VAL A 61 -8.84 19.16 -13.89
N PHE A 62 -7.98 19.33 -12.90
CA PHE A 62 -7.41 20.65 -12.58
C PHE A 62 -6.54 21.19 -13.73
N LYS A 63 -6.37 22.51 -13.79
CA LYS A 63 -5.63 23.16 -14.89
C LYS A 63 -4.12 22.96 -14.81
N GLY A 64 -3.59 22.68 -13.63
CA GLY A 64 -2.18 22.51 -13.37
C GLY A 64 -1.79 22.93 -11.95
N TYR A 65 -0.55 22.69 -11.59
CA TYR A 65 0.04 23.12 -10.32
C TYR A 65 0.39 24.60 -10.36
N PHE A 66 0.13 25.32 -9.28
CA PHE A 66 0.37 26.75 -9.21
C PHE A 66 1.87 27.06 -9.30
N LYS A 67 2.27 27.80 -10.35
CA LYS A 67 3.66 28.18 -10.63
C LYS A 67 4.62 27.00 -10.76
N ASP A 68 4.14 25.85 -11.21
CA ASP A 68 4.94 24.65 -11.45
C ASP A 68 4.50 24.01 -12.77
N ASP A 69 5.00 24.57 -13.85
CA ASP A 69 4.69 24.11 -15.20
C ASP A 69 5.33 22.74 -15.49
N GLN A 70 6.46 22.43 -14.83
CA GLN A 70 7.11 21.15 -14.99
C GLN A 70 6.25 20.03 -14.39
N ALA A 71 5.88 20.13 -13.11
CA ALA A 71 5.01 19.16 -12.47
C ALA A 71 3.65 19.05 -13.20
N THR A 72 3.14 20.17 -13.75
CA THR A 72 1.92 20.16 -14.55
C THR A 72 2.07 19.33 -15.81
N SER A 73 3.16 19.52 -16.57
CA SER A 73 3.40 18.79 -17.81
C SER A 73 3.74 17.30 -17.60
N GLU A 74 4.28 16.95 -16.43
CA GLU A 74 4.51 15.55 -16.02
C GLU A 74 3.21 14.86 -15.61
N THR A 75 2.24 15.62 -15.09
CA THR A 75 0.98 15.08 -14.58
C THR A 75 -0.16 15.10 -15.60
N ILE A 76 -0.20 16.10 -16.49
CA ILE A 76 -1.22 16.22 -17.54
C ILE A 76 -0.51 16.25 -18.88
N ASP A 77 -0.78 15.23 -19.71
CA ASP A 77 -0.15 15.14 -21.02
C ASP A 77 -0.76 16.14 -22.04
N LYS A 78 -0.16 16.20 -23.24
CA LYS A 78 -0.57 17.13 -24.30
C LYS A 78 -1.98 16.89 -24.82
N ASP A 79 -2.52 15.68 -24.63
CA ASP A 79 -3.86 15.28 -25.05
C ASP A 79 -4.89 15.50 -23.93
N GLY A 80 -4.46 16.07 -22.79
CA GLY A 80 -5.29 16.40 -21.64
C GLY A 80 -5.58 15.21 -20.74
N TRP A 81 -4.81 14.11 -20.82
CA TRP A 81 -4.92 13.01 -19.90
C TRP A 81 -4.14 13.27 -18.62
N LEU A 82 -4.83 13.12 -17.50
CA LEU A 82 -4.23 13.15 -16.17
C LEU A 82 -3.62 11.79 -15.88
N HIS A 83 -2.33 11.76 -15.61
CA HIS A 83 -1.60 10.63 -15.07
C HIS A 83 -1.84 10.53 -13.56
N THR A 84 -2.64 9.55 -13.13
CA THR A 84 -3.05 9.46 -11.71
C THR A 84 -1.94 8.93 -10.81
N GLY A 85 -0.96 8.25 -11.39
CA GLY A 85 0.06 7.49 -10.65
C GLY A 85 -0.51 6.26 -9.94
N ASP A 86 -1.76 5.89 -10.20
CA ASP A 86 -2.40 4.68 -9.69
C ASP A 86 -2.45 3.63 -10.80
N VAL A 87 -2.06 2.40 -10.50
CA VAL A 87 -2.17 1.25 -11.41
C VAL A 87 -3.47 0.51 -11.10
N GLY A 88 -4.17 0.12 -12.15
CA GLY A 88 -5.45 -0.57 -12.03
C GLY A 88 -5.69 -1.60 -13.11
N ILE A 89 -6.80 -2.30 -12.96
CA ILE A 89 -7.35 -3.23 -13.94
C ILE A 89 -8.84 -3.00 -14.11
N TYR A 90 -9.37 -3.42 -15.24
CA TYR A 90 -10.80 -3.55 -15.42
C TYR A 90 -11.27 -4.93 -14.96
N GLU A 91 -12.33 -4.93 -14.16
CA GLU A 91 -13.11 -6.13 -13.81
C GLU A 91 -14.52 -6.02 -14.40
N GLY A 92 -14.67 -6.32 -15.68
CA GLY A 92 -15.81 -5.93 -16.51
C GLY A 92 -15.76 -4.43 -16.74
N ASP A 93 -16.85 -3.72 -16.46
CA ASP A 93 -16.92 -2.25 -16.58
C ASP A 93 -16.35 -1.51 -15.35
N PHE A 94 -16.02 -2.24 -14.30
CA PHE A 94 -15.55 -1.68 -13.04
C PHE A 94 -14.03 -1.51 -13.04
N VAL A 95 -13.57 -0.42 -12.44
CA VAL A 95 -12.14 -0.15 -12.24
C VAL A 95 -11.75 -0.60 -10.84
N LYS A 96 -10.68 -1.39 -10.75
CA LYS A 96 -10.04 -1.79 -9.49
C LYS A 96 -8.65 -1.22 -9.44
N ILE A 97 -8.35 -0.47 -8.38
CA ILE A 97 -6.99 0.00 -8.11
C ILE A 97 -6.21 -1.15 -7.49
N ILE A 98 -5.03 -1.38 -8.03
CA ILE A 98 -4.09 -2.41 -7.56
C ILE A 98 -3.11 -1.78 -6.57
N ASP A 99 -2.39 -0.73 -7.00
CA ASP A 99 -1.41 -0.03 -6.18
C ASP A 99 -1.00 1.31 -6.81
N ARG A 100 -0.12 2.04 -6.13
CA ARG A 100 0.58 3.18 -6.70
C ARG A 100 1.66 2.71 -7.66
N LYS A 101 1.78 3.37 -8.82
CA LYS A 101 2.80 3.05 -9.83
C LYS A 101 4.23 3.08 -9.25
N ARG A 102 4.52 4.07 -8.41
CA ARG A 102 5.83 4.22 -7.75
C ARG A 102 6.11 3.18 -6.66
N ASP A 103 5.06 2.53 -6.15
CA ASP A 103 5.16 1.56 -5.06
C ASP A 103 5.18 0.12 -5.59
N ILE A 104 4.89 -0.10 -6.89
CA ILE A 104 4.99 -1.42 -7.54
C ILE A 104 6.44 -1.91 -7.45
N ILE A 105 6.59 -3.11 -6.92
CA ILE A 105 7.87 -3.81 -6.84
C ILE A 105 8.12 -4.54 -8.16
N ILE A 106 9.30 -4.35 -8.74
CA ILE A 106 9.78 -5.12 -9.89
C ILE A 106 10.91 -6.03 -9.43
N THR A 107 10.61 -7.31 -9.29
CA THR A 107 11.60 -8.30 -8.85
C THR A 107 12.75 -8.46 -9.86
N SER A 108 13.87 -9.06 -9.44
CA SER A 108 14.99 -9.34 -10.36
C SER A 108 14.61 -10.26 -11.54
N GLY A 109 13.52 -11.01 -11.41
CA GLY A 109 12.94 -11.82 -12.49
C GLY A 109 11.96 -11.06 -13.39
N GLY A 110 11.81 -9.73 -13.23
CA GLY A 110 10.93 -8.88 -14.04
C GLY A 110 9.44 -9.02 -13.72
N LYS A 111 9.06 -9.61 -12.60
CA LYS A 111 7.66 -9.70 -12.18
C LYS A 111 7.24 -8.44 -11.44
N ASN A 112 6.12 -7.85 -11.86
CA ASN A 112 5.47 -6.75 -11.17
C ASN A 112 4.63 -7.31 -10.01
N VAL A 113 4.82 -6.75 -8.82
CA VAL A 113 4.13 -7.16 -7.60
C VAL A 113 3.58 -5.93 -6.90
N SER A 114 2.32 -5.98 -6.50
CA SER A 114 1.72 -4.98 -5.62
C SER A 114 2.06 -5.32 -4.17
N PRO A 115 2.91 -4.53 -3.49
CA PRO A 115 3.19 -4.75 -2.09
C PRO A 115 1.95 -4.57 -1.21
N SER A 116 1.11 -3.60 -1.53
CA SER A 116 -0.11 -3.31 -0.76
C SER A 116 -1.09 -4.49 -0.74
N GLU A 117 -1.17 -5.28 -1.81
CA GLU A 117 -2.03 -6.48 -1.84
C GLU A 117 -1.57 -7.51 -0.81
N ILE A 118 -0.26 -7.77 -0.76
CA ILE A 118 0.35 -8.75 0.14
C ILE A 118 0.28 -8.24 1.59
N GLU A 119 0.66 -6.98 1.80
CA GLU A 119 0.63 -6.33 3.12
C GLU A 119 -0.76 -6.35 3.73
N ASN A 120 -1.79 -6.03 2.95
CA ASN A 120 -3.16 -6.05 3.42
C ASN A 120 -3.62 -7.47 3.80
N LYS A 121 -3.19 -8.52 3.09
CA LYS A 121 -3.48 -9.91 3.45
C LYS A 121 -2.80 -10.32 4.75
N ILE A 122 -1.54 -9.93 4.95
CA ILE A 122 -0.79 -10.18 6.18
C ILE A 122 -1.44 -9.44 7.36
N LYS A 123 -1.84 -8.19 7.16
CA LYS A 123 -2.47 -7.33 8.19
C LYS A 123 -3.91 -7.71 8.55
N VAL A 124 -4.49 -8.74 7.93
CA VAL A 124 -5.74 -9.35 8.42
C VAL A 124 -5.53 -10.03 9.77
N SER A 125 -4.32 -10.48 10.06
CA SER A 125 -3.97 -11.08 11.34
C SER A 125 -4.07 -10.06 12.48
N PRO A 126 -4.75 -10.39 13.61
CA PRO A 126 -4.83 -9.51 14.77
C PRO A 126 -3.50 -9.33 15.51
N PHE A 127 -2.48 -10.12 15.17
CA PHE A 127 -1.16 -10.06 15.78
C PHE A 127 -0.20 -9.11 15.06
N ILE A 128 -0.55 -8.69 13.84
CA ILE A 128 0.30 -7.88 12.97
C ILE A 128 -0.31 -6.49 12.79
N LYS A 129 0.40 -5.48 13.27
CA LYS A 129 0.03 -4.07 13.13
C LYS A 129 0.51 -3.51 11.80
N GLU A 130 1.79 -3.76 11.47
CA GLU A 130 2.40 -3.28 10.25
C GLU A 130 3.12 -4.40 9.51
N ALA A 131 3.04 -4.35 8.17
CA ALA A 131 3.73 -5.23 7.26
C ALA A 131 4.26 -4.38 6.09
N ILE A 132 5.56 -4.45 5.82
CA ILE A 132 6.21 -3.70 4.75
C ILE A 132 6.94 -4.71 3.86
N VAL A 133 6.39 -4.95 2.68
CA VAL A 133 6.97 -5.90 1.71
C VAL A 133 8.15 -5.26 1.01
N ILE A 134 9.25 -6.01 0.96
CA ILE A 134 10.52 -5.66 0.32
C ILE A 134 10.77 -6.66 -0.81
N GLY A 135 11.28 -6.20 -1.94
CA GLY A 135 11.55 -7.11 -3.06
C GLY A 135 11.97 -6.43 -4.36
N ASP A 136 12.06 -5.10 -4.39
CA ASP A 136 12.47 -4.39 -5.60
C ASP A 136 13.88 -4.81 -6.00
N ARG A 137 14.04 -5.30 -7.24
CA ARG A 137 15.28 -5.86 -7.79
C ARG A 137 15.86 -7.06 -7.02
N ARG A 138 15.09 -7.66 -6.10
CA ARG A 138 15.51 -8.82 -5.30
C ARG A 138 14.99 -10.13 -5.90
N LYS A 139 15.61 -11.25 -5.51
CA LYS A 139 15.28 -12.60 -6.02
C LYS A 139 13.95 -13.14 -5.51
N PHE A 140 13.53 -12.67 -4.34
CA PHE A 140 12.29 -13.09 -3.67
C PHE A 140 11.73 -11.92 -2.84
N LEU A 141 10.50 -12.07 -2.36
CA LEU A 141 9.88 -11.11 -1.46
C LEU A 141 10.21 -11.42 -0.02
N SER A 142 10.52 -10.39 0.75
CA SER A 142 10.62 -10.43 2.20
C SER A 142 9.70 -9.38 2.82
N VAL A 143 9.52 -9.42 4.13
CA VAL A 143 8.65 -8.47 4.82
C VAL A 143 9.24 -8.05 6.17
N LEU A 144 9.15 -6.76 6.47
CA LEU A 144 9.34 -6.24 7.83
C LEU A 144 7.99 -6.22 8.54
N ILE A 145 7.97 -6.74 9.78
CA ILE A 145 6.75 -6.90 10.58
C ILE A 145 6.82 -6.09 11.87
N GLY A 146 5.82 -5.23 12.07
CA GLY A 146 5.50 -4.65 13.36
C GLY A 146 4.34 -5.40 14.00
N ILE A 147 4.51 -5.88 15.24
CA ILE A 147 3.46 -6.60 15.96
C ILE A 147 2.44 -5.65 16.57
N GLU A 148 1.20 -6.11 16.73
CA GLU A 148 0.21 -5.47 17.58
C GLU A 148 0.52 -5.82 19.04
N PHE A 149 1.21 -4.90 19.74
CA PHE A 149 1.85 -5.17 21.02
C PHE A 149 0.86 -5.71 22.05
N ASP A 150 -0.28 -5.07 22.25
CA ASP A 150 -1.25 -5.48 23.26
C ASP A 150 -1.81 -6.88 23.00
N THR A 151 -2.10 -7.19 21.75
CA THR A 151 -2.63 -8.51 21.35
C THR A 151 -1.60 -9.61 21.53
N VAL A 152 -0.37 -9.36 21.08
CA VAL A 152 0.73 -10.34 21.19
C VAL A 152 1.16 -10.51 22.65
N SER A 153 1.22 -9.44 23.45
CA SER A 153 1.49 -9.47 24.87
C SER A 153 0.47 -10.35 25.62
N ASN A 154 -0.83 -10.13 25.38
CA ASN A 154 -1.87 -10.94 25.97
C ASN A 154 -1.79 -12.42 25.55
N TRP A 155 -1.44 -12.68 24.28
CA TRP A 155 -1.20 -14.04 23.81
C TRP A 155 0.01 -14.68 24.50
N ALA A 156 1.12 -13.97 24.65
CA ALA A 156 2.35 -14.42 25.30
C ALA A 156 2.11 -14.75 26.78
N LEU A 157 1.37 -13.89 27.51
CA LEU A 157 0.98 -14.13 28.90
C LEU A 157 0.18 -15.42 29.06
N ARG A 158 -0.78 -15.69 28.17
CA ARG A 158 -1.56 -16.95 28.18
C ARG A 158 -0.69 -18.20 27.91
N LYS A 159 0.46 -18.01 27.26
CA LYS A 159 1.45 -19.06 26.97
C LYS A 159 2.56 -19.15 28.00
N ASN A 160 2.52 -18.33 29.06
CA ASN A 160 3.57 -18.19 30.08
C ASN A 160 4.93 -17.78 29.48
N ILE A 161 4.91 -16.93 28.45
CA ILE A 161 6.10 -16.36 27.82
C ILE A 161 6.38 -15.02 28.51
N PRO A 162 7.43 -14.91 29.34
CA PRO A 162 7.76 -13.68 30.03
C PRO A 162 8.36 -12.66 29.05
N HIS A 163 7.94 -11.41 29.18
CA HIS A 163 8.47 -10.29 28.43
C HIS A 163 8.30 -8.99 29.22
N THR A 164 9.08 -7.98 28.90
CA THR A 164 9.06 -6.68 29.57
C THR A 164 8.84 -5.49 28.64
N THR A 165 9.33 -5.59 27.41
CA THR A 165 9.26 -4.48 26.43
C THR A 165 8.79 -5.03 25.08
N TYR A 166 8.41 -4.12 24.18
CA TYR A 166 8.10 -4.44 22.80
C TYR A 166 9.25 -5.22 22.13
N ARG A 167 10.49 -4.71 22.29
CA ARG A 167 11.66 -5.34 21.70
C ARG A 167 11.87 -6.77 22.22
N ASP A 168 11.85 -6.94 23.56
CA ASP A 168 11.98 -8.26 24.17
C ASP A 168 10.91 -9.22 23.65
N LEU A 169 9.66 -8.75 23.52
CA LEU A 169 8.55 -9.56 22.99
C LEU A 169 8.77 -9.91 21.52
N SER A 170 9.17 -8.96 20.68
CA SER A 170 9.39 -9.17 19.24
C SER A 170 10.56 -10.11 18.94
N GLU A 171 11.53 -10.22 19.84
CA GLU A 171 12.70 -11.11 19.69
C GLU A 171 12.43 -12.56 20.13
N LYS A 172 11.33 -12.85 20.86
CA LYS A 172 10.97 -14.22 21.30
C LYS A 172 10.73 -15.14 20.10
N GLN A 173 11.30 -16.35 20.16
CA GLN A 173 11.14 -17.31 19.07
C GLN A 173 9.68 -17.71 18.87
N GLU A 174 8.93 -17.87 19.96
CA GLU A 174 7.50 -18.21 19.90
C GLU A 174 6.67 -17.13 19.20
N VAL A 175 7.06 -15.87 19.34
CA VAL A 175 6.40 -14.74 18.62
C VAL A 175 6.79 -14.75 17.15
N LYS A 176 8.06 -15.03 16.83
CA LYS A 176 8.50 -15.20 15.44
C LYS A 176 7.77 -16.36 14.76
N ASP A 177 7.61 -17.48 15.46
CA ASP A 177 6.88 -18.65 14.95
C ASP A 177 5.38 -18.31 14.72
N LEU A 178 4.76 -17.55 15.64
CA LEU A 178 3.40 -17.07 15.50
C LEU A 178 3.26 -16.20 14.25
N VAL A 179 4.14 -15.21 14.09
CA VAL A 179 4.13 -14.29 12.95
C VAL A 179 4.37 -15.03 11.64
N TRP A 180 5.33 -15.97 11.62
CA TRP A 180 5.58 -16.76 10.42
C TRP A 180 4.37 -17.60 9.99
N LYS A 181 3.64 -18.13 10.95
CA LYS A 181 2.39 -18.86 10.66
C LYS A 181 1.35 -17.96 10.00
N GLU A 182 1.22 -16.71 10.44
CA GLU A 182 0.29 -15.76 9.84
C GLU A 182 0.74 -15.34 8.43
N ILE A 183 2.06 -15.14 8.22
CA ILE A 183 2.63 -14.86 6.89
C ILE A 183 2.38 -16.06 5.94
N SER A 184 2.62 -17.28 6.40
CA SER A 184 2.39 -18.49 5.60
C SER A 184 0.93 -18.63 5.19
N ARG A 185 0.00 -18.32 6.10
CA ARG A 185 -1.43 -18.28 5.80
C ARG A 185 -1.79 -17.22 4.75
N ALA A 186 -1.15 -16.04 4.82
CA ALA A 186 -1.34 -15.01 3.81
C ALA A 186 -0.79 -15.42 2.44
N ASN A 187 0.36 -16.14 2.41
CA ASN A 187 0.92 -16.69 1.19
C ASN A 187 -0.04 -17.67 0.50
N GLU A 188 -0.72 -18.54 1.23
CA GLU A 188 -1.73 -19.47 0.68
C GLU A 188 -2.88 -18.73 -0.03
N LEU A 189 -3.19 -17.52 0.41
CA LEU A 189 -4.25 -16.68 -0.17
C LEU A 189 -3.76 -15.79 -1.32
N THR A 190 -2.48 -15.85 -1.66
CA THR A 190 -1.85 -14.99 -2.66
C THR A 190 -1.54 -15.79 -3.93
N SER A 191 -2.02 -15.30 -5.07
CA SER A 191 -1.69 -15.86 -6.39
C SER A 191 -0.37 -15.33 -6.97
N SER A 192 0.23 -14.36 -6.30
CA SER A 192 1.49 -13.72 -6.67
C SER A 192 2.70 -14.42 -6.04
N LEU A 193 3.84 -13.73 -6.01
CA LEU A 193 5.04 -14.27 -5.36
C LEU A 193 4.86 -14.36 -3.85
N GLU A 194 5.33 -15.47 -3.28
CA GLU A 194 5.34 -15.70 -1.83
C GLU A 194 6.41 -14.88 -1.12
N VAL A 195 6.08 -14.42 0.09
CA VAL A 195 7.05 -13.91 1.05
C VAL A 195 7.86 -15.09 1.60
N ARG A 196 9.19 -15.03 1.51
CA ARG A 196 10.08 -16.13 1.91
C ARG A 196 10.84 -15.86 3.20
N GLU A 197 11.06 -14.58 3.52
CA GLU A 197 11.80 -14.16 4.70
C GLU A 197 11.09 -13.00 5.38
N PHE A 198 11.33 -12.87 6.69
CA PHE A 198 10.85 -11.71 7.44
C PHE A 198 11.83 -11.30 8.53
N ARG A 199 11.71 -10.06 8.96
CA ARG A 199 12.35 -9.57 10.20
C ARG A 199 11.33 -8.76 10.99
N MET A 200 11.49 -8.84 12.32
CA MET A 200 10.67 -8.05 13.22
C MET A 200 11.23 -6.65 13.33
N ILE A 201 10.36 -5.64 13.22
CA ILE A 201 10.71 -4.26 13.58
C ILE A 201 10.88 -4.23 15.11
N PRO A 202 12.02 -3.75 15.64
CA PRO A 202 12.36 -3.89 17.06
C PRO A 202 11.65 -2.89 17.98
N LYS A 203 10.76 -2.04 17.43
CA LYS A 203 10.03 -0.99 18.15
C LYS A 203 8.67 -0.75 17.51
N GLU A 204 7.77 -0.10 18.21
CA GLU A 204 6.59 0.47 17.58
C GLU A 204 6.98 1.65 16.68
N LEU A 205 6.28 1.77 15.55
CA LEU A 205 6.48 2.90 14.65
C LEU A 205 5.80 4.15 15.20
N ASP A 206 6.49 5.28 15.12
CA ASP A 206 6.02 6.55 15.66
C ASP A 206 5.95 7.64 14.56
N HIS A 207 4.96 8.51 14.73
CA HIS A 207 4.80 9.72 13.92
C HIS A 207 5.90 10.75 14.19
N GLU A 208 6.31 10.91 15.45
CA GLU A 208 7.31 11.90 15.86
C GLU A 208 8.69 11.59 15.27
N GLU A 209 9.02 10.32 15.08
CA GLU A 209 10.25 9.87 14.43
C GLU A 209 10.18 9.92 12.89
N GLY A 210 9.07 10.39 12.35
CA GLY A 210 8.89 10.56 10.91
C GLY A 210 8.56 9.29 10.13
N GLU A 211 8.33 8.16 10.80
CA GLU A 211 8.02 6.86 10.21
C GLU A 211 6.59 6.75 9.69
N LEU A 212 5.71 7.50 10.34
CA LEU A 212 4.30 7.59 9.96
C LEU A 212 3.95 9.00 9.47
N THR A 213 2.93 9.09 8.62
CA THR A 213 2.32 10.37 8.27
C THR A 213 1.40 10.85 9.40
N ALA A 214 0.95 12.11 9.36
CA ALA A 214 -0.06 12.64 10.28
C ALA A 214 -1.37 11.82 10.27
N THR A 215 -1.63 11.07 9.21
CA THR A 215 -2.77 10.16 9.06
C THR A 215 -2.43 8.71 9.40
N GLN A 216 -1.37 8.46 10.17
CA GLN A 216 -0.90 7.15 10.62
C GLN A 216 -0.58 6.17 9.47
N LYS A 217 -0.15 6.68 8.31
CA LYS A 217 0.32 5.83 7.20
C LYS A 217 1.82 5.69 7.24
N VAL A 218 2.30 4.48 7.04
CA VAL A 218 3.72 4.14 6.97
C VAL A 218 4.41 4.88 5.81
N LYS A 219 5.52 5.51 6.09
CA LYS A 219 6.41 6.09 5.06
C LYS A 219 7.45 5.03 4.67
N ARG A 220 7.13 4.25 3.65
CA ARG A 220 7.93 3.10 3.19
C ARG A 220 9.42 3.41 3.04
N ASN A 221 9.75 4.50 2.33
CA ASN A 221 11.16 4.85 2.07
C ASN A 221 11.94 5.11 3.36
N VAL A 222 11.33 5.79 4.34
CA VAL A 222 11.94 6.04 5.64
C VAL A 222 12.27 4.73 6.36
N LEU A 223 11.34 3.77 6.34
CA LEU A 223 11.56 2.47 6.98
C LEU A 223 12.59 1.61 6.24
N ILE A 224 12.62 1.67 4.91
CA ILE A 224 13.64 0.95 4.12
C ILE A 224 15.04 1.48 4.46
N ASP A 225 15.19 2.79 4.56
CA ASP A 225 16.48 3.41 4.90
C ASP A 225 16.86 3.10 6.36
N GLN A 226 15.93 3.25 7.29
CA GLN A 226 16.18 3.05 8.72
C GLN A 226 16.50 1.60 9.09
N PHE A 227 15.86 0.63 8.44
CA PHE A 227 16.02 -0.80 8.70
C PHE A 227 16.82 -1.51 7.59
N SER A 228 17.68 -0.78 6.87
CA SER A 228 18.49 -1.32 5.78
C SER A 228 19.30 -2.55 6.19
N ASP A 229 19.91 -2.55 7.39
CA ASP A 229 20.69 -3.66 7.89
C ASP A 229 19.84 -4.93 8.04
N LEU A 230 18.64 -4.81 8.65
CA LEU A 230 17.70 -5.93 8.79
C LEU A 230 17.22 -6.44 7.42
N ILE A 231 17.08 -5.53 6.46
CA ILE A 231 16.69 -5.89 5.09
C ILE A 231 17.81 -6.69 4.41
N GLU A 232 19.06 -6.22 4.49
CA GLU A 232 20.19 -6.93 3.87
C GLU A 232 20.42 -8.31 4.49
N GLU A 233 20.21 -8.48 5.79
CA GLU A 233 20.28 -9.78 6.45
C GLU A 233 19.29 -10.81 5.86
N MET A 234 18.13 -10.39 5.35
CA MET A 234 17.15 -11.28 4.72
C MET A 234 17.61 -11.82 3.36
N TYR A 235 18.59 -11.17 2.73
CA TYR A 235 19.06 -11.50 1.38
C TYR A 235 20.50 -11.99 1.32
N SER A 236 21.18 -12.05 2.48
CA SER A 236 22.57 -12.54 2.62
C SER A 236 22.72 -14.06 2.53
#